data_dec9cf943dd551ff3b04f6e443db360f
#
_entry.id   dec9cf943dd551ff3b04f6e443db360f
#
_cell.length_a   1.000
_cell.length_b   1.000
_cell.length_c   1.000
_cell.angle_alpha   90.00
_cell.angle_beta   90.00
_cell.angle_gamma   90.00
#
_symmetry.space_group_name_H-M   'P 1'
#
loop_
_entity.id
_entity.type
_entity.pdbx_description
1 polymer ?
#
loop_
_entity_poly.entity_id
_entity_poly.type
_entity_poly.pdbx_seq_one_letter_code
_entity_poly.pdbx_strand_id
1 'polypeptide(L)' 'MLVLTRHPNQSIVLQLPYGDNIEVYVNDIKGQQVKIGIDAPDNVSIFRDELFYDD' A
#
# COMPACT_ATOMS: atom_id res chain seq x y z
N MET A 1 -3.95 -5.81 -14.63
CA MET A 1 -3.19 -5.31 -13.47
C MET A 1 -2.44 -4.04 -13.88
N LEU A 2 -2.43 -3.03 -13.02
CA LEU A 2 -1.63 -1.83 -13.26
C LEU A 2 -0.25 -2.01 -12.64
N VAL A 3 0.79 -1.77 -13.43
CA VAL A 3 2.19 -1.81 -12.95
C VAL A 3 2.80 -0.44 -13.21
N LEU A 4 3.38 0.14 -12.18
CA LEU A 4 4.01 1.45 -12.28
C LEU A 4 5.27 1.50 -11.43
N THR A 5 6.11 2.49 -11.70
CA THR A 5 7.35 2.71 -10.97
C THR A 5 7.17 3.85 -9.98
N ARG A 6 7.65 3.65 -8.75
CA ARG A 6 7.67 4.70 -7.73
C ARG A 6 9.07 4.87 -7.16
N HIS A 7 9.39 6.10 -6.79
CA HIS A 7 10.63 6.44 -6.09
C HIS A 7 10.31 6.70 -4.62
N PRO A 8 11.33 6.74 -3.73
CA PRO A 8 11.09 7.10 -2.33
C PRO A 8 10.37 8.45 -2.22
N ASN A 9 9.49 8.56 -1.24
CA ASN A 9 8.63 9.72 -0.97
C ASN A 9 7.53 9.94 -2.02
N GLN A 10 7.31 8.99 -2.90
CA GLN A 10 6.16 8.99 -3.81
C GLN A 10 5.10 8.02 -3.30
N SER A 11 3.87 8.22 -3.77
CA SER A 11 2.75 7.39 -3.35
C SER A 11 1.86 7.03 -4.52
N ILE A 12 0.92 6.13 -4.26
CA ILE A 12 -0.22 5.86 -5.13
C ILE A 12 -1.49 5.99 -4.31
N VAL A 13 -2.57 6.36 -4.97
CA VAL A 13 -3.88 6.50 -4.33
C VAL A 13 -4.82 5.48 -4.93
N LEU A 14 -5.48 4.71 -4.04
CA LEU A 14 -6.52 3.77 -4.41
C LEU A 14 -7.85 4.37 -3.97
N GLN A 15 -8.72 4.66 -4.91
CA GLN A 15 -10.04 5.18 -4.60
C GLN A 15 -11.04 4.03 -4.54
N LEU A 16 -11.74 3.92 -3.42
CA LEU A 16 -12.75 2.89 -3.22
C LEU A 16 -14.08 3.33 -3.85
N PRO A 17 -14.92 2.36 -4.26
CA PRO A 17 -16.16 2.71 -4.96
C PRO A 17 -17.09 3.64 -4.19
N TYR A 18 -17.02 3.61 -2.85
CA TYR A 18 -17.89 4.46 -2.00
C TYR A 18 -17.22 5.79 -1.61
N GLY A 19 -16.09 6.13 -2.24
CA GLY A 19 -15.50 7.46 -2.11
C GLY A 19 -14.28 7.59 -1.22
N ASP A 20 -14.02 6.62 -0.34
CA ASP A 20 -12.83 6.64 0.51
C ASP A 20 -11.57 6.35 -0.30
N ASN A 21 -10.45 6.87 0.15
CA ASN A 21 -9.16 6.68 -0.49
C ASN A 21 -8.21 5.93 0.44
N ILE A 22 -7.35 5.11 -0.18
CA ILE A 22 -6.22 4.47 0.50
C ILE A 22 -4.97 5.04 -0.17
N GLU A 23 -4.03 5.53 0.63
CA GLU A 23 -2.77 6.02 0.09
C GLU A 23 -1.65 5.06 0.48
N VAL A 24 -0.87 4.65 -0.52
CA VAL A 24 0.26 3.74 -0.32
C VAL A 24 1.53 4.52 -0.60
N TYR A 25 2.36 4.69 0.41
CA TYR A 25 3.59 5.47 0.35
C TYR A 25 4.79 4.56 0.20
N VAL A 26 5.73 4.96 -0.64
CA VAL A 26 7.07 4.36 -0.64
C VAL A 26 7.93 5.20 0.29
N ASN A 27 8.20 4.68 1.49
CA ASN A 27 8.96 5.44 2.50
C ASN A 27 10.46 5.38 2.25
N ASP A 28 10.98 4.18 1.97
CA ASP A 28 12.41 3.99 1.78
C ASP A 28 12.66 2.73 0.98
N ILE A 29 13.78 2.74 0.23
CA ILE A 29 14.23 1.59 -0.54
C ILE A 29 15.68 1.34 -0.17
N LYS A 30 15.98 0.13 0.32
CA LYS A 30 17.33 -0.31 0.64
C LYS A 30 17.58 -1.68 0.01
N GLY A 31 18.40 -1.72 -1.04
CA GLY A 31 18.65 -2.96 -1.74
C GLY A 31 17.36 -3.60 -2.22
N GLN A 32 17.06 -4.78 -1.72
CA GLN A 32 15.83 -5.52 -2.07
C GLN A 32 14.68 -5.28 -1.09
N GLN A 33 14.87 -4.38 -0.13
CA GLN A 33 13.84 -4.09 0.87
C GLN A 33 13.18 -2.75 0.57
N VAL A 34 11.86 -2.72 0.68
CA VAL A 34 11.06 -1.52 0.50
C VAL A 34 10.20 -1.33 1.73
N LYS A 35 10.29 -0.14 2.33
CA LYS A 35 9.38 0.24 3.42
C LYS A 35 8.18 0.94 2.84
N ILE A 36 7.01 0.40 3.11
CA ILE A 36 5.74 0.91 2.57
C ILE A 36 4.87 1.35 3.73
N GLY A 37 4.37 2.58 3.65
CA GLY A 37 3.37 3.09 4.56
C GLY A 37 2.00 3.02 3.91
N ILE A 38 0.98 2.68 4.67
CA ILE A 38 -0.39 2.58 4.16
C ILE A 38 -1.28 3.44 5.04
N ASP A 39 -1.95 4.41 4.43
CA ASP A 39 -2.93 5.26 5.08
C ASP A 39 -4.30 4.86 4.56
N ALA A 40 -5.14 4.34 5.45
CA ALA A 40 -6.46 3.82 5.09
C ALA A 40 -7.48 4.18 6.17
N PRO A 41 -8.78 4.26 5.81
CA PRO A 41 -9.83 4.44 6.80
C PRO A 41 -9.89 3.27 7.80
N ASP A 42 -10.45 3.53 8.98
CA ASP A 42 -10.52 2.54 10.06
C ASP A 42 -11.30 1.29 9.68
N ASN A 43 -12.23 1.40 8.73
CA ASN A 43 -13.04 0.26 8.29
C ASN A 43 -12.33 -0.61 7.25
N VAL A 44 -11.11 -0.27 6.89
CA VAL A 44 -10.30 -1.07 5.95
C VAL A 44 -9.27 -1.85 6.75
N SER A 45 -9.31 -3.17 6.63
CA SER A 45 -8.33 -4.05 7.28
C SER A 45 -7.13 -4.20 6.37
N ILE A 46 -5.94 -4.12 6.96
CA ILE A 46 -4.68 -4.23 6.24
C ILE A 46 -3.95 -5.47 6.74
N PHE A 47 -3.63 -6.36 5.81
CA PHE A 47 -2.95 -7.62 6.13
C PHE A 47 -1.68 -7.75 5.31
N ARG A 48 -0.66 -8.35 5.91
CA ARG A 48 0.41 -8.94 5.12
C ARG A 48 -0.14 -10.18 4.44
N ASP A 49 0.23 -10.40 3.18
CA ASP A 49 -0.34 -11.50 2.42
C ASP A 49 -0.05 -12.87 3.03
N GLU A 50 1.15 -13.06 3.59
CA GLU A 50 1.51 -14.32 4.24
C GLU A 50 0.62 -14.64 5.44
N LEU A 51 0.04 -13.60 6.08
CA LEU A 51 -0.88 -13.78 7.20
C LEU A 51 -2.32 -13.93 6.73
N PHE A 52 -2.67 -13.27 5.62
CA PHE A 52 -4.02 -13.29 5.07
C PHE A 52 -4.37 -14.66 4.49
N TYR A 53 -3.41 -15.29 3.81
CA TYR A 53 -3.60 -16.60 3.16
C TYR A 53 -3.14 -17.77 4.03
N ASP A 54 -2.83 -17.52 5.30
CA ASP A 54 -2.43 -18.56 6.23
C ASP A 54 -3.65 -19.34 6.68
N ASP A 55 -3.60 -20.67 6.56
CA ASP A 55 -4.68 -21.55 6.95
C ASP A 55 -4.62 -21.91 8.44
#